data_a607e132db8b1ffdabb93665aad9c5ec
#
_entry.id   a607e132db8b1ffdabb93665aad9c5ec
#
_cell.length_a   1.000
_cell.length_b   1.000
_cell.length_c   1.000
_cell.angle_alpha   90.00
_cell.angle_beta   90.00
_cell.angle_gamma   90.00
#
_symmetry.space_group_name_H-M   'P 1'
#
loop_
_entity.id
_entity.type
_entity.pdbx_description
1 polymer ?
#
loop_
_entity_poly.entity_id
_entity_poly.type
_entity_poly.pdbx_seq_one_letter_code
_entity_poly.pdbx_strand_id
1 'polypeptide(L)'
;GQAAGLDSGLITSWIWALSLGMAVCTIGLSLRYRQPVVVAFSTPGAALLISSLPGVPFSEAIGAYLVCALLLILVGVTGSFERLMRRLPASLASALLAGILFRIASEIFPALQAHSELVLAMLLGYLLLKRWQPRYAVLAALLVGTVVAYLSGLLDLSAVPLELASPQWTTPGFSLSAIVSIGLPLFVVAMASQNIPGLAVLRADGYQVPASPLLSVTGIASFLLAPLGAHGLNLAAITAAICTGPLAHEDPAKRYTAAIWCGVFYALVGLFGASLVALFTALPSALLMSIAAIALLGSI
;
A
#
# COMPACT_ATOMS: atom_id res chain seq x y z
N GLY A 1 2.96 13.09 6.30
CA GLY A 1 2.36 14.43 6.26
C GLY A 1 2.73 15.23 7.50
N GLN A 2 2.30 14.84 8.70
CA GLN A 2 2.60 15.56 9.96
C GLN A 2 4.11 15.72 10.19
N ALA A 3 4.90 14.66 10.01
CA ALA A 3 6.35 14.71 10.13
C ALA A 3 7.02 15.65 9.12
N ALA A 4 6.35 16.00 8.03
CA ALA A 4 6.80 16.94 7.00
C ALA A 4 6.24 18.37 7.22
N GLY A 5 5.53 18.64 8.33
CA GLY A 5 4.97 19.94 8.65
C GLY A 5 3.79 20.38 7.76
N LEU A 6 3.15 19.44 7.06
CA LEU A 6 1.97 19.74 6.24
C LEU A 6 0.73 19.96 7.12
N ASP A 7 -0.13 20.88 6.71
CA ASP A 7 -1.40 21.10 7.39
C ASP A 7 -2.37 19.89 7.22
N SER A 8 -3.41 19.85 8.03
CA SER A 8 -4.37 18.74 8.03
C SER A 8 -5.13 18.62 6.71
N GLY A 9 -5.40 19.72 6.03
CA GLY A 9 -6.10 19.75 4.75
C GLY A 9 -5.25 19.13 3.63
N LEU A 10 -3.96 19.47 3.54
CA LEU A 10 -3.03 18.88 2.59
C LEU A 10 -2.80 17.39 2.86
N ILE A 11 -2.75 16.98 4.13
CA ILE A 11 -2.63 15.56 4.49
C ILE A 11 -3.88 14.79 4.05
N THR A 12 -5.07 15.33 4.29
CA THR A 12 -6.33 14.72 3.88
C THR A 12 -6.41 14.62 2.35
N SER A 13 -6.03 15.68 1.62
CA SER A 13 -5.95 15.69 0.16
C SER A 13 -4.98 14.60 -0.36
N TRP A 14 -3.82 14.50 0.25
CA TRP A 14 -2.81 13.50 -0.08
C TRP A 14 -3.36 12.06 0.05
N ILE A 15 -4.02 11.76 1.18
CA ILE A 15 -4.60 10.45 1.43
C ILE A 15 -5.74 10.18 0.44
N TRP A 16 -6.59 11.18 0.18
CA TRP A 16 -7.66 11.08 -0.81
C TRP A 16 -7.12 10.75 -2.19
N ALA A 17 -6.12 11.51 -2.67
CA ALA A 17 -5.55 11.33 -4.00
C ALA A 17 -4.89 9.95 -4.17
N LEU A 18 -4.10 9.51 -3.19
CA LEU A 18 -3.49 8.18 -3.21
C LEU A 18 -4.55 7.08 -3.21
N SER A 19 -5.51 7.16 -2.29
CA SER A 19 -6.51 6.10 -2.12
C SER A 19 -7.43 5.99 -3.33
N LEU A 20 -7.87 7.12 -3.90
CA LEU A 20 -8.67 7.11 -5.12
C LEU A 20 -7.88 6.58 -6.32
N GLY A 21 -6.62 7.01 -6.46
CA GLY A 21 -5.73 6.50 -7.51
C GLY A 21 -5.48 5.01 -7.39
N MET A 22 -5.21 4.51 -6.17
CA MET A 22 -5.10 3.08 -5.90
C MET A 22 -6.38 2.33 -6.24
N ALA A 23 -7.54 2.86 -5.86
CA ALA A 23 -8.85 2.26 -6.15
C ALA A 23 -9.09 2.12 -7.66
N VAL A 24 -8.99 3.23 -8.39
CA VAL A 24 -9.25 3.27 -9.84
C VAL A 24 -8.28 2.36 -10.59
N CYS A 25 -6.98 2.44 -10.29
CA CYS A 25 -5.98 1.60 -10.95
C CYS A 25 -6.17 0.12 -10.61
N THR A 26 -6.42 -0.23 -9.34
CA THR A 26 -6.61 -1.63 -8.92
C THR A 26 -7.85 -2.23 -9.57
N ILE A 27 -8.99 -1.55 -9.50
CA ILE A 27 -10.25 -2.02 -10.11
C ILE A 27 -10.11 -2.10 -11.63
N GLY A 28 -9.63 -1.02 -12.25
CA GLY A 28 -9.51 -0.94 -13.72
C GLY A 28 -8.57 -1.99 -14.30
N LEU A 29 -7.38 -2.15 -13.72
CA LEU A 29 -6.41 -3.13 -14.20
C LEU A 29 -6.87 -4.56 -13.91
N SER A 30 -7.46 -4.83 -12.74
CA SER A 30 -7.96 -6.16 -12.40
C SER A 30 -9.12 -6.58 -13.30
N LEU A 31 -10.05 -5.69 -13.62
CA LEU A 31 -11.13 -5.95 -14.58
C LEU A 31 -10.61 -6.16 -16.00
N ARG A 32 -9.64 -5.32 -16.44
CA ARG A 32 -9.09 -5.35 -17.80
C ARG A 32 -8.36 -6.66 -18.10
N TYR A 33 -7.58 -7.16 -17.12
CA TYR A 33 -6.76 -8.35 -17.31
C TYR A 33 -7.39 -9.62 -16.71
N ARG A 34 -8.45 -9.49 -15.92
CA ARG A 34 -9.04 -10.57 -15.11
C ARG A 34 -7.99 -11.29 -14.26
N GLN A 35 -7.05 -10.53 -13.72
CA GLN A 35 -5.98 -10.98 -12.84
C GLN A 35 -5.89 -10.04 -11.62
N PRO A 36 -5.47 -10.53 -10.44
CA PRO A 36 -5.48 -9.76 -9.20
C PRO A 36 -4.36 -8.70 -9.17
N VAL A 37 -4.47 -7.68 -10.00
CA VAL A 37 -3.51 -6.57 -10.06
C VAL A 37 -3.86 -5.56 -8.97
N VAL A 38 -3.02 -5.44 -7.96
CA VAL A 38 -3.19 -4.48 -6.87
C VAL A 38 -2.19 -3.35 -7.02
N VAL A 39 -2.68 -2.13 -6.86
CA VAL A 39 -1.88 -0.90 -6.87
C VAL A 39 -1.90 -0.30 -5.48
N ALA A 40 -0.74 0.15 -4.99
CA ALA A 40 -0.60 0.77 -3.69
C ALA A 40 0.42 1.92 -3.73
N PHE A 41 0.48 2.72 -2.68
CA PHE A 41 1.57 3.68 -2.50
C PHE A 41 2.85 2.99 -2.03
N SER A 42 3.99 3.65 -2.19
CA SER A 42 5.28 3.13 -1.74
C SER A 42 5.53 3.47 -0.27
N THR A 43 5.51 2.47 0.62
CA THR A 43 5.90 2.65 2.03
C THR A 43 7.36 3.13 2.17
N PRO A 44 8.36 2.55 1.46
CA PRO A 44 9.71 3.10 1.46
C PRO A 44 9.79 4.49 0.84
N GLY A 45 8.95 4.79 -0.16
CA GLY A 45 8.83 6.14 -0.71
C GLY A 45 8.27 7.12 0.32
N ALA A 46 7.26 6.73 1.09
CA ALA A 46 6.75 7.55 2.19
C ALA A 46 7.83 7.79 3.27
N ALA A 47 8.64 6.79 3.61
CA ALA A 47 9.77 6.92 4.53
C ALA A 47 10.83 7.90 3.99
N LEU A 48 11.16 7.83 2.70
CA LEU A 48 12.03 8.80 2.04
C LEU A 48 11.48 10.22 2.19
N LEU A 49 10.18 10.42 1.97
CA LEU A 49 9.54 11.73 2.07
C LEU A 49 9.56 12.30 3.49
N ILE A 50 9.53 11.49 4.53
CA ILE A 50 9.67 11.93 5.91
C ILE A 50 11.01 12.66 6.13
N SER A 51 12.08 12.18 5.51
CA SER A 51 13.42 12.77 5.63
C SER A 51 13.70 13.87 4.60
N SER A 52 13.04 13.86 3.44
CA SER A 52 13.37 14.72 2.31
C SER A 52 12.45 15.93 2.15
N LEU A 53 11.23 15.91 2.71
CA LEU A 53 10.28 17.03 2.64
C LEU A 53 10.58 18.20 3.60
N PRO A 54 11.15 17.98 4.81
CA PRO A 54 11.40 19.10 5.71
C PRO A 54 12.27 20.17 5.04
N GLY A 55 11.77 21.43 5.05
CA GLY A 55 12.46 22.57 4.45
C GLY A 55 12.26 22.75 2.93
N VAL A 56 11.55 21.83 2.26
CA VAL A 56 11.19 21.96 0.84
C VAL A 56 9.76 22.49 0.71
N PRO A 57 9.51 23.57 -0.07
CA PRO A 57 8.16 24.02 -0.36
C PRO A 57 7.32 22.89 -0.98
N PHE A 58 6.09 22.68 -0.49
CA PHE A 58 5.27 21.57 -0.96
C PHE A 58 4.97 21.63 -2.46
N SER A 59 4.87 22.82 -3.04
CA SER A 59 4.77 23.03 -4.50
C SER A 59 5.95 22.40 -5.28
N GLU A 60 7.17 22.53 -4.77
CA GLU A 60 8.36 21.93 -5.40
C GLU A 60 8.40 20.41 -5.22
N ALA A 61 7.88 19.90 -4.09
CA ALA A 61 7.69 18.47 -3.89
C ALA A 61 6.70 17.92 -4.91
N ILE A 62 5.59 18.62 -5.20
CA ILE A 62 4.65 18.25 -6.25
C ILE A 62 5.33 18.19 -7.62
N GLY A 63 6.20 19.19 -7.95
CA GLY A 63 7.00 19.15 -9.17
C GLY A 63 7.91 17.92 -9.26
N ALA A 64 8.54 17.54 -8.15
CA ALA A 64 9.35 16.33 -8.06
C ALA A 64 8.50 15.03 -8.24
N TYR A 65 7.26 15.00 -7.71
CA TYR A 65 6.33 13.88 -7.93
C TYR A 65 5.93 13.75 -9.40
N LEU A 66 5.69 14.87 -10.08
CA LEU A 66 5.41 14.88 -11.52
C LEU A 66 6.57 14.32 -12.33
N VAL A 67 7.82 14.69 -12.00
CA VAL A 67 9.00 14.14 -12.65
C VAL A 67 9.14 12.64 -12.39
N CYS A 68 8.94 12.19 -11.15
CA CYS A 68 8.92 10.76 -10.82
C CYS A 68 7.86 10.01 -11.64
N ALA A 69 6.64 10.53 -11.72
CA ALA A 69 5.55 9.94 -12.49
C ALA A 69 5.86 9.91 -14.00
N LEU A 70 6.46 10.97 -14.54
CA LEU A 70 6.91 11.02 -15.93
C LEU A 70 7.96 9.94 -16.24
N LEU A 71 8.91 9.73 -15.34
CA LEU A 71 9.91 8.66 -15.49
C LEU A 71 9.26 7.27 -15.46
N LEU A 72 8.25 7.04 -14.61
CA LEU A 72 7.48 5.79 -14.61
C LEU A 72 6.74 5.59 -15.94
N ILE A 73 6.11 6.64 -16.49
CA ILE A 73 5.45 6.59 -17.80
C ILE A 73 6.47 6.25 -18.89
N LEU A 74 7.62 6.93 -18.93
CA LEU A 74 8.66 6.71 -19.92
C LEU A 74 9.17 5.26 -19.90
N VAL A 75 9.45 4.74 -18.72
CA VAL A 75 9.89 3.34 -18.54
C VAL A 75 8.79 2.35 -18.94
N GLY A 76 7.53 2.66 -18.65
CA GLY A 76 6.38 1.88 -19.09
C GLY A 76 6.23 1.87 -20.61
N VAL A 77 6.18 3.05 -21.24
CA VAL A 77 5.96 3.18 -22.69
C VAL A 77 7.12 2.62 -23.53
N THR A 78 8.36 2.82 -23.08
CA THR A 78 9.54 2.28 -23.81
C THR A 78 9.69 0.76 -23.69
N GLY A 79 8.92 0.09 -22.85
CA GLY A 79 9.04 -1.34 -22.61
C GLY A 79 10.36 -1.75 -21.91
N SER A 80 11.11 -0.78 -21.38
CA SER A 80 12.39 -1.04 -20.71
C SER A 80 12.20 -1.90 -19.47
N PHE A 81 11.11 -1.69 -18.76
CA PHE A 81 10.75 -2.49 -17.59
C PHE A 81 10.44 -3.95 -17.96
N GLU A 82 9.68 -4.18 -19.02
CA GLU A 82 9.37 -5.53 -19.50
C GLU A 82 10.64 -6.29 -19.89
N ARG A 83 11.59 -5.61 -20.56
CA ARG A 83 12.89 -6.20 -20.92
C ARG A 83 13.72 -6.56 -19.69
N LEU A 84 13.72 -5.72 -18.67
CA LEU A 84 14.38 -6.00 -17.39
C LEU A 84 13.74 -7.21 -16.71
N MET A 85 12.40 -7.22 -16.61
CA MET A 85 11.66 -8.26 -15.92
C MET A 85 11.77 -9.64 -16.59
N ARG A 86 11.92 -9.70 -17.92
CA ARG A 86 12.15 -10.98 -18.63
C ARG A 86 13.50 -11.62 -18.30
N ARG A 87 14.46 -10.83 -17.80
CA ARG A 87 15.79 -11.33 -17.39
C ARG A 87 15.84 -11.78 -15.94
N LEU A 88 14.78 -11.51 -15.15
CA LEU A 88 14.73 -11.94 -13.75
C LEU A 88 14.31 -13.42 -13.68
N PRO A 89 15.15 -14.30 -13.08
CA PRO A 89 14.79 -15.69 -12.85
C PRO A 89 13.59 -15.78 -11.88
N ALA A 90 12.72 -16.77 -12.08
CA ALA A 90 11.57 -17.02 -11.21
C ALA A 90 11.99 -17.26 -9.75
N SER A 91 13.12 -17.93 -9.54
CA SER A 91 13.70 -18.17 -8.21
C SER A 91 14.04 -16.87 -7.47
N LEU A 92 14.56 -15.87 -8.19
CA LEU A 92 14.85 -14.56 -7.61
C LEU A 92 13.54 -13.82 -7.24
N ALA A 93 12.52 -13.91 -8.08
CA ALA A 93 11.21 -13.34 -7.80
C ALA A 93 10.59 -13.95 -6.53
N SER A 94 10.62 -15.28 -6.41
CA SER A 94 10.11 -15.99 -5.22
C SER A 94 10.92 -15.68 -3.96
N ALA A 95 12.24 -15.56 -4.07
CA ALA A 95 13.11 -15.19 -2.94
C ALA A 95 12.84 -13.75 -2.46
N LEU A 96 12.63 -12.81 -3.40
CA LEU A 96 12.24 -11.43 -3.06
C LEU A 96 10.90 -11.40 -2.32
N LEU A 97 9.90 -12.14 -2.83
CA LEU A 97 8.60 -12.26 -2.18
C LEU A 97 8.74 -12.81 -0.76
N ALA A 98 9.42 -13.96 -0.60
CA ALA A 98 9.63 -14.59 0.71
C ALA A 98 10.33 -13.63 1.70
N GLY A 99 11.37 -12.90 1.25
CA GLY A 99 12.08 -11.92 2.07
C GLY A 99 11.19 -10.77 2.54
N ILE A 100 10.34 -10.25 1.65
CA ILE A 100 9.39 -9.17 1.98
C ILE A 100 8.35 -9.65 2.98
N LEU A 101 7.73 -10.82 2.72
CA LEU A 101 6.71 -11.38 3.60
C LEU A 101 7.30 -11.72 4.98
N PHE A 102 8.50 -12.31 5.03
CA PHE A 102 9.20 -12.61 6.28
C PHE A 102 9.52 -11.35 7.08
N ARG A 103 10.00 -10.28 6.43
CA ARG A 103 10.26 -9.00 7.09
C ARG A 103 9.02 -8.46 7.79
N ILE A 104 7.86 -8.50 7.11
CA ILE A 104 6.61 -7.97 7.69
C ILE A 104 6.08 -8.89 8.78
N ALA A 105 6.15 -10.20 8.57
CA ALA A 105 5.74 -11.16 9.60
C ALA A 105 6.59 -11.02 10.87
N SER A 106 7.88 -10.64 10.74
CA SER A 106 8.76 -10.43 11.91
C SER A 106 8.41 -9.19 12.73
N GLU A 107 7.59 -8.24 12.23
CA GLU A 107 7.09 -7.10 13.02
C GLU A 107 6.16 -7.53 14.17
N ILE A 108 5.72 -8.78 14.18
CA ILE A 108 4.94 -9.33 15.30
C ILE A 108 5.76 -9.39 16.61
N PHE A 109 7.09 -9.57 16.53
CA PHE A 109 7.94 -9.68 17.71
C PHE A 109 8.08 -8.37 18.50
N PRO A 110 8.37 -7.21 17.87
CA PRO A 110 8.31 -5.92 18.56
C PRO A 110 6.92 -5.61 19.13
N ALA A 111 5.85 -5.93 18.38
CA ALA A 111 4.48 -5.77 18.84
C ALA A 111 4.19 -6.62 20.09
N LEU A 112 4.69 -7.87 20.12
CA LEU A 112 4.57 -8.78 21.27
C LEU A 112 5.32 -8.25 22.51
N GLN A 113 6.48 -7.63 22.30
CA GLN A 113 7.23 -7.01 23.42
C GLN A 113 6.50 -5.79 24.00
N ALA A 114 5.83 -5.01 23.15
CA ALA A 114 5.12 -3.80 23.56
C ALA A 114 3.79 -4.13 24.27
N HIS A 115 3.00 -5.08 23.75
CA HIS A 115 1.66 -5.43 24.23
C HIS A 115 1.40 -6.93 24.09
N SER A 116 2.05 -7.74 24.94
CA SER A 116 2.00 -9.22 24.88
C SER A 116 0.58 -9.77 24.94
N GLU A 117 -0.26 -9.26 25.84
CA GLU A 117 -1.65 -9.74 26.01
C GLU A 117 -2.49 -9.53 24.76
N LEU A 118 -2.37 -8.36 24.13
CA LEU A 118 -3.07 -8.03 22.89
C LEU A 118 -2.65 -8.97 21.77
N VAL A 119 -1.35 -9.11 21.54
CA VAL A 119 -0.81 -9.89 20.43
C VAL A 119 -1.07 -11.39 20.61
N LEU A 120 -0.93 -11.91 21.84
CA LEU A 120 -1.23 -13.31 22.15
C LEU A 120 -2.72 -13.61 21.98
N ALA A 121 -3.62 -12.73 22.42
CA ALA A 121 -5.06 -12.88 22.19
C ALA A 121 -5.41 -12.90 20.70
N MET A 122 -4.81 -12.01 19.89
CA MET A 122 -4.98 -11.99 18.43
C MET A 122 -4.50 -13.30 17.79
N LEU A 123 -3.31 -13.78 18.17
CA LEU A 123 -2.77 -15.05 17.68
C LEU A 123 -3.65 -16.24 18.04
N LEU A 124 -4.13 -16.30 19.28
CA LEU A 124 -5.06 -17.36 19.71
C LEU A 124 -6.36 -17.31 18.93
N GLY A 125 -6.96 -16.13 18.76
CA GLY A 125 -8.16 -15.96 17.95
C GLY A 125 -7.96 -16.40 16.49
N TYR A 126 -6.82 -16.04 15.91
CA TYR A 126 -6.43 -16.48 14.56
C TYR A 126 -6.29 -18.01 14.48
N LEU A 127 -5.50 -18.63 15.37
CA LEU A 127 -5.21 -20.06 15.34
C LEU A 127 -6.47 -20.90 15.57
N LEU A 128 -7.32 -20.50 16.52
CA LEU A 128 -8.58 -21.18 16.80
C LEU A 128 -9.50 -21.15 15.58
N LEU A 129 -9.69 -19.97 14.98
CA LEU A 129 -10.60 -19.89 13.82
C LEU A 129 -9.99 -20.47 12.55
N LYS A 130 -8.65 -20.39 12.38
CA LYS A 130 -7.94 -21.02 11.26
C LYS A 130 -8.19 -22.52 11.15
N ARG A 131 -8.39 -23.22 12.28
CA ARG A 131 -8.66 -24.65 12.31
C ARG A 131 -10.05 -25.00 11.74
N TRP A 132 -11.05 -24.14 11.96
CA TRP A 132 -12.45 -24.44 11.61
C TRP A 132 -12.91 -23.68 10.36
N GLN A 133 -12.52 -22.41 10.24
CA GLN A 133 -12.94 -21.50 9.18
C GLN A 133 -11.76 -20.61 8.75
N PRO A 134 -10.79 -21.12 7.97
CA PRO A 134 -9.56 -20.41 7.63
C PRO A 134 -9.78 -19.02 7.01
N ARG A 135 -10.85 -18.88 6.20
CA ARG A 135 -11.22 -17.62 5.52
C ARG A 135 -11.55 -16.46 6.47
N TYR A 136 -11.97 -16.76 7.69
CA TYR A 136 -12.33 -15.75 8.69
C TYR A 136 -11.28 -15.58 9.79
N ALA A 137 -10.18 -16.31 9.72
CA ALA A 137 -9.17 -16.32 10.79
C ALA A 137 -8.54 -14.93 11.02
N VAL A 138 -8.25 -14.18 9.95
CA VAL A 138 -7.71 -12.82 10.04
C VAL A 138 -8.75 -11.84 10.63
N LEU A 139 -10.02 -11.99 10.24
CA LEU A 139 -11.11 -11.18 10.82
C LEU A 139 -11.29 -11.47 12.31
N ALA A 140 -11.17 -12.72 12.72
CA ALA A 140 -11.22 -13.08 14.14
C ALA A 140 -10.07 -12.42 14.93
N ALA A 141 -8.85 -12.47 14.40
CA ALA A 141 -7.71 -11.79 15.03
C ALA A 141 -7.96 -10.27 15.18
N LEU A 142 -8.51 -9.63 14.14
CA LEU A 142 -8.86 -8.20 14.19
C LEU A 142 -9.92 -7.91 15.24
N LEU A 143 -11.00 -8.69 15.27
CA LEU A 143 -12.09 -8.50 16.24
C LEU A 143 -11.60 -8.71 17.67
N VAL A 144 -10.89 -9.82 17.92
CA VAL A 144 -10.30 -10.10 19.25
C VAL A 144 -9.34 -8.98 19.66
N GLY A 145 -8.45 -8.56 18.77
CA GLY A 145 -7.51 -7.48 19.02
C GLY A 145 -8.21 -6.15 19.35
N THR A 146 -9.26 -5.81 18.59
CA THR A 146 -10.04 -4.58 18.85
C THR A 146 -10.75 -4.64 20.21
N VAL A 147 -11.35 -5.79 20.56
CA VAL A 147 -12.01 -5.98 21.86
C VAL A 147 -10.99 -5.87 23.01
N VAL A 148 -9.85 -6.55 22.89
CA VAL A 148 -8.80 -6.47 23.93
C VAL A 148 -8.25 -5.05 24.06
N ALA A 149 -7.98 -4.36 22.94
CA ALA A 149 -7.51 -2.97 22.95
C ALA A 149 -8.54 -2.03 23.62
N TYR A 150 -9.82 -2.25 23.36
CA TYR A 150 -10.90 -1.49 24.00
C TYR A 150 -10.95 -1.74 25.52
N LEU A 151 -10.95 -2.99 25.93
CA LEU A 151 -10.98 -3.39 27.37
C LEU A 151 -9.74 -2.93 28.13
N SER A 152 -8.58 -2.89 27.48
CA SER A 152 -7.33 -2.39 28.05
C SER A 152 -7.21 -0.86 28.04
N GLY A 153 -8.22 -0.12 27.60
CA GLY A 153 -8.19 1.34 27.50
C GLY A 153 -7.19 1.89 26.49
N LEU A 154 -6.73 1.05 25.56
CA LEU A 154 -5.77 1.43 24.50
C LEU A 154 -6.48 2.02 23.26
N LEU A 155 -7.81 2.01 23.24
CA LEU A 155 -8.62 2.44 22.11
C LEU A 155 -9.55 3.58 22.54
N ASP A 156 -9.30 4.77 22.00
CA ASP A 156 -10.16 5.93 22.21
C ASP A 156 -10.85 6.32 20.88
N LEU A 157 -12.13 5.96 20.75
CA LEU A 157 -12.95 6.24 19.59
C LEU A 157 -13.74 7.56 19.72
N SER A 158 -13.67 8.25 20.85
CA SER A 158 -14.47 9.45 21.12
C SER A 158 -14.12 10.63 20.21
N ALA A 159 -12.93 10.65 19.64
CA ALA A 159 -12.39 11.73 18.83
C ALA A 159 -12.37 11.45 17.31
N VAL A 160 -13.06 10.41 16.83
CA VAL A 160 -13.09 10.08 15.40
C VAL A 160 -14.20 10.85 14.71
N PRO A 161 -13.92 11.98 14.01
CA PRO A 161 -14.93 12.71 13.27
C PRO A 161 -15.35 11.92 12.03
N LEU A 162 -16.62 11.99 11.66
CA LEU A 162 -17.10 11.43 10.40
C LEU A 162 -17.11 12.55 9.34
N GLU A 163 -16.00 12.72 8.64
CA GLU A 163 -15.81 13.78 7.67
C GLU A 163 -15.40 13.22 6.31
N LEU A 164 -15.97 13.80 5.25
CA LEU A 164 -15.56 13.53 3.88
C LEU A 164 -14.27 14.29 3.57
N ALA A 165 -13.36 13.63 2.87
CA ALA A 165 -12.12 14.25 2.44
C ALA A 165 -12.39 15.32 1.38
N SER A 166 -11.78 16.50 1.54
CA SER A 166 -11.80 17.58 0.57
C SER A 166 -10.43 17.69 -0.10
N PRO A 167 -10.31 17.34 -1.41
CA PRO A 167 -9.03 17.45 -2.10
C PRO A 167 -8.63 18.92 -2.29
N GLN A 168 -7.36 19.22 -2.07
CA GLN A 168 -6.76 20.53 -2.24
C GLN A 168 -5.77 20.51 -3.39
N TRP A 169 -5.92 21.45 -4.32
CA TRP A 169 -5.00 21.62 -5.44
C TRP A 169 -3.78 22.40 -5.00
N THR A 170 -2.59 21.85 -5.25
CA THR A 170 -1.31 22.55 -5.10
C THR A 170 -0.69 22.79 -6.47
N THR A 171 -0.47 24.04 -6.84
CA THR A 171 0.20 24.37 -8.11
C THR A 171 1.65 23.87 -8.07
N PRO A 172 2.07 23.06 -9.07
CA PRO A 172 3.42 22.53 -9.12
C PRO A 172 4.47 23.65 -9.26
N GLY A 173 5.51 23.60 -8.43
CA GLY A 173 6.74 24.35 -8.58
C GLY A 173 7.86 23.41 -9.04
N PHE A 174 8.82 23.90 -9.80
CA PHE A 174 9.93 23.08 -10.26
C PHE A 174 11.25 23.63 -9.75
N SER A 175 11.98 22.82 -9.02
CA SER A 175 13.33 23.11 -8.54
C SER A 175 14.22 21.91 -8.83
N LEU A 176 15.42 22.17 -9.37
CA LEU A 176 16.37 21.11 -9.66
C LEU A 176 16.77 20.37 -8.37
N SER A 177 16.86 21.10 -7.26
CA SER A 177 17.14 20.53 -5.95
C SER A 177 16.08 19.51 -5.53
N ALA A 178 14.79 19.86 -5.60
CA ALA A 178 13.70 18.95 -5.25
C ALA A 178 13.61 17.74 -6.22
N ILE A 179 13.87 17.95 -7.51
CA ILE A 179 13.90 16.86 -8.50
C ILE A 179 15.00 15.85 -8.14
N VAL A 180 16.20 16.32 -7.82
CA VAL A 180 17.35 15.45 -7.50
C VAL A 180 17.21 14.83 -6.11
N SER A 181 16.72 15.57 -5.11
CA SER A 181 16.63 15.08 -3.73
C SER A 181 15.36 14.25 -3.43
N ILE A 182 14.28 14.46 -4.20
CA ILE A 182 13.00 13.79 -3.99
C ILE A 182 12.61 12.97 -5.22
N GLY A 183 12.51 13.59 -6.41
CA GLY A 183 11.93 12.96 -7.61
C GLY A 183 12.68 11.73 -8.08
N LEU A 184 14.00 11.83 -8.28
CA LEU A 184 14.83 10.71 -8.72
C LEU A 184 14.93 9.59 -7.67
N PRO A 185 15.22 9.87 -6.38
CA PRO A 185 15.22 8.82 -5.37
C PRO A 185 13.86 8.15 -5.22
N LEU A 186 12.76 8.90 -5.28
CA LEU A 186 11.40 8.34 -5.21
C LEU A 186 11.14 7.38 -6.37
N PHE A 187 11.56 7.74 -7.61
CA PHE A 187 11.47 6.85 -8.76
C PHE A 187 12.27 5.55 -8.56
N VAL A 188 13.53 5.65 -8.11
CA VAL A 188 14.39 4.47 -7.87
C VAL A 188 13.78 3.57 -6.80
N VAL A 189 13.33 4.17 -5.69
CA VAL A 189 12.68 3.45 -4.59
C VAL A 189 11.38 2.79 -5.07
N ALA A 190 10.52 3.52 -5.82
CA ALA A 190 9.29 2.99 -6.37
C ALA A 190 9.53 1.77 -7.29
N MET A 191 10.55 1.84 -8.14
CA MET A 191 10.91 0.73 -9.02
C MET A 191 11.44 -0.47 -8.25
N ALA A 192 12.44 -0.24 -7.37
CA ALA A 192 13.16 -1.32 -6.69
C ALA A 192 12.33 -2.00 -5.59
N SER A 193 11.53 -1.22 -4.84
CA SER A 193 10.83 -1.73 -3.66
C SER A 193 9.35 -2.06 -3.87
N GLN A 194 8.75 -1.62 -4.98
CA GLN A 194 7.33 -1.80 -5.24
C GLN A 194 7.06 -2.46 -6.61
N ASN A 195 7.44 -1.81 -7.71
CA ASN A 195 7.06 -2.29 -9.04
C ASN A 195 7.71 -3.63 -9.40
N ILE A 196 9.01 -3.82 -9.09
CA ILE A 196 9.71 -5.09 -9.30
C ILE A 196 9.11 -6.18 -8.41
N PRO A 197 9.03 -6.02 -7.07
CA PRO A 197 8.42 -7.03 -6.22
C PRO A 197 6.95 -7.29 -6.52
N GLY A 198 6.15 -6.25 -6.80
CA GLY A 198 4.72 -6.41 -7.13
C GLY A 198 4.50 -7.27 -8.37
N LEU A 199 5.29 -7.05 -9.42
CA LEU A 199 5.24 -7.93 -10.60
C LEU A 199 5.79 -9.33 -10.31
N ALA A 200 6.80 -9.44 -9.43
CA ALA A 200 7.37 -10.72 -9.02
C ALA A 200 6.32 -11.58 -8.29
N VAL A 201 5.51 -10.99 -7.41
CA VAL A 201 4.39 -11.66 -6.73
C VAL A 201 3.39 -12.22 -7.75
N LEU A 202 2.93 -11.41 -8.69
CA LEU A 202 2.00 -11.85 -9.73
C LEU A 202 2.56 -13.05 -10.51
N ARG A 203 3.83 -12.98 -10.90
CA ARG A 203 4.50 -14.06 -11.65
C ARG A 203 4.73 -15.32 -10.82
N ALA A 204 5.07 -15.19 -9.54
CA ALA A 204 5.26 -16.32 -8.63
C ALA A 204 3.97 -17.14 -8.47
N ASP A 205 2.82 -16.46 -8.46
CA ASP A 205 1.50 -17.09 -8.38
C ASP A 205 0.90 -17.47 -9.76
N GLY A 206 1.72 -17.42 -10.82
CA GLY A 206 1.36 -17.89 -12.16
C GLY A 206 0.62 -16.88 -13.04
N TYR A 207 0.44 -15.64 -12.60
CA TYR A 207 -0.23 -14.60 -13.38
C TYR A 207 0.72 -13.93 -14.37
N GLN A 208 0.27 -13.80 -15.62
CA GLN A 208 1.05 -13.21 -16.71
C GLN A 208 0.41 -11.92 -17.20
N VAL A 209 0.72 -10.82 -16.52
CA VAL A 209 0.28 -9.48 -16.92
C VAL A 209 1.42 -8.76 -17.61
N PRO A 210 1.18 -8.03 -18.70
CA PRO A 210 2.21 -7.23 -19.35
C PRO A 210 2.64 -6.08 -18.43
N ALA A 211 3.92 -6.02 -18.07
CA ALA A 211 4.44 -5.08 -17.10
C ALA A 211 4.38 -3.61 -17.56
N SER A 212 4.66 -3.39 -18.86
CA SER A 212 4.72 -2.02 -19.43
C SER A 212 3.40 -1.26 -19.34
N PRO A 213 2.23 -1.81 -19.72
CA PRO A 213 0.95 -1.14 -19.52
C PRO A 213 0.62 -0.87 -18.04
N LEU A 214 0.99 -1.78 -17.14
CA LEU A 214 0.76 -1.56 -15.70
C LEU A 214 1.50 -0.32 -15.21
N LEU A 215 2.80 -0.20 -15.55
CA LEU A 215 3.60 0.96 -15.18
C LEU A 215 3.08 2.24 -15.84
N SER A 216 2.70 2.17 -17.11
CA SER A 216 2.18 3.35 -17.81
C SER A 216 0.90 3.87 -17.18
N VAL A 217 -0.03 2.97 -16.82
CA VAL A 217 -1.31 3.36 -16.19
C VAL A 217 -1.07 3.92 -14.79
N THR A 218 -0.24 3.27 -13.97
CA THR A 218 0.07 3.78 -12.62
C THR A 218 0.85 5.09 -12.67
N GLY A 219 1.76 5.24 -13.64
CA GLY A 219 2.49 6.48 -13.88
C GLY A 219 1.58 7.63 -14.31
N ILE A 220 0.64 7.39 -15.25
CA ILE A 220 -0.35 8.40 -15.69
C ILE A 220 -1.25 8.79 -14.52
N ALA A 221 -1.75 7.84 -13.75
CA ALA A 221 -2.57 8.13 -12.57
C ALA A 221 -1.78 8.93 -11.52
N SER A 222 -0.51 8.58 -11.28
CA SER A 222 0.38 9.34 -10.40
C SER A 222 0.57 10.78 -10.89
N PHE A 223 0.77 10.95 -12.19
CA PHE A 223 0.96 12.27 -12.80
C PHE A 223 -0.29 13.16 -12.63
N LEU A 224 -1.47 12.61 -12.92
CA LEU A 224 -2.73 13.34 -12.82
C LEU A 224 -3.09 13.70 -11.36
N LEU A 225 -2.72 12.85 -10.41
CA LEU A 225 -3.06 13.02 -8.99
C LEU A 225 -1.94 13.71 -8.18
N ALA A 226 -0.75 13.92 -8.76
CA ALA A 226 0.34 14.61 -8.08
C ALA A 226 -0.05 16.01 -7.57
N PRO A 227 -0.76 16.89 -8.33
CA PRO A 227 -1.18 18.20 -7.82
C PRO A 227 -2.11 18.15 -6.60
N LEU A 228 -2.73 17.00 -6.34
CA LEU A 228 -3.56 16.73 -5.15
C LEU A 228 -2.76 16.05 -4.03
N GLY A 229 -1.45 15.89 -4.21
CA GLY A 229 -0.53 15.35 -3.23
C GLY A 229 -0.07 13.91 -3.46
N ALA A 230 -0.58 13.18 -4.45
CA ALA A 230 -0.16 11.79 -4.68
C ALA A 230 1.31 11.69 -5.09
N HIS A 231 2.14 11.11 -4.23
CA HIS A 231 3.59 10.97 -4.46
C HIS A 231 3.99 9.77 -5.32
N GLY A 232 3.05 8.93 -5.73
CA GLY A 232 3.27 7.81 -6.64
C GLY A 232 2.42 6.58 -6.34
N LEU A 233 1.84 6.04 -7.40
CA LEU A 233 1.07 4.81 -7.42
C LEU A 233 1.92 3.71 -8.04
N ASN A 234 2.03 2.57 -7.37
CA ASN A 234 2.94 1.51 -7.75
C ASN A 234 2.25 0.15 -7.65
N LEU A 235 2.80 -0.86 -8.30
CA LEU A 235 2.33 -2.23 -8.07
C LEU A 235 2.58 -2.63 -6.63
N ALA A 236 1.56 -3.19 -5.98
CA ALA A 236 1.70 -3.70 -4.62
C ALA A 236 2.37 -5.07 -4.61
N ALA A 237 3.23 -5.32 -3.63
CA ALA A 237 3.76 -6.66 -3.37
C ALA A 237 2.96 -7.36 -2.27
N ILE A 238 2.81 -6.73 -1.12
CA ILE A 238 2.21 -7.31 0.09
C ILE A 238 0.71 -7.56 -0.12
N THR A 239 -0.04 -6.52 -0.47
CA THR A 239 -1.48 -6.64 -0.68
C THR A 239 -1.80 -7.52 -1.88
N ALA A 240 -0.94 -7.50 -2.92
CA ALA A 240 -1.06 -8.42 -4.04
C ALA A 240 -0.92 -9.87 -3.57
N ALA A 241 0.06 -10.21 -2.73
CA ALA A 241 0.23 -11.58 -2.21
C ALA A 241 -1.02 -12.10 -1.46
N ILE A 242 -1.74 -11.21 -0.77
CA ILE A 242 -3.02 -11.57 -0.12
C ILE A 242 -4.10 -11.87 -1.18
N CYS A 243 -4.18 -11.07 -2.23
CA CYS A 243 -5.20 -11.21 -3.28
C CYS A 243 -4.90 -12.32 -4.29
N THR A 244 -3.62 -12.68 -4.49
CA THR A 244 -3.19 -13.72 -5.43
C THR A 244 -3.24 -15.13 -4.84
N GLY A 245 -3.25 -15.24 -3.50
CA GLY A 245 -3.18 -16.49 -2.78
C GLY A 245 -4.49 -17.29 -2.77
N PRO A 246 -4.44 -18.60 -2.39
CA PRO A 246 -5.60 -19.48 -2.36
C PRO A 246 -6.65 -19.07 -1.32
N LEU A 247 -6.27 -18.29 -0.30
CA LEU A 247 -7.20 -17.77 0.70
C LEU A 247 -8.17 -16.74 0.11
N ALA A 248 -7.78 -16.04 -0.97
CA ALA A 248 -8.65 -15.10 -1.66
C ALA A 248 -9.78 -15.82 -2.42
N HIS A 249 -9.43 -16.90 -3.13
CA HIS A 249 -10.38 -17.81 -3.81
C HIS A 249 -9.67 -19.10 -4.22
N GLU A 250 -10.36 -20.25 -4.15
CA GLU A 250 -9.81 -21.54 -4.59
C GLU A 250 -9.47 -21.53 -6.08
N ASP A 251 -10.39 -21.02 -6.91
CA ASP A 251 -10.19 -20.86 -8.36
C ASP A 251 -9.31 -19.63 -8.63
N PRO A 252 -8.09 -19.80 -9.18
CA PRO A 252 -7.20 -18.69 -9.52
C PRO A 252 -7.81 -17.67 -10.49
N ALA A 253 -8.70 -18.14 -11.40
CA ALA A 253 -9.34 -17.27 -12.38
C ALA A 253 -10.34 -16.27 -11.76
N LYS A 254 -10.76 -16.50 -10.53
CA LYS A 254 -11.69 -15.62 -9.78
C LYS A 254 -10.99 -14.71 -8.77
N ARG A 255 -9.71 -14.87 -8.50
CA ARG A 255 -8.97 -14.08 -7.49
C ARG A 255 -8.89 -12.59 -7.82
N TYR A 256 -9.10 -12.20 -9.08
CA TYR A 256 -9.19 -10.78 -9.44
C TYR A 256 -10.34 -10.05 -8.72
N THR A 257 -11.38 -10.77 -8.29
CA THR A 257 -12.48 -10.18 -7.51
C THR A 257 -12.02 -9.71 -6.13
N ALA A 258 -11.03 -10.39 -5.51
CA ALA A 258 -10.44 -9.93 -4.26
C ALA A 258 -9.72 -8.59 -4.44
N ALA A 259 -8.98 -8.42 -5.54
CA ALA A 259 -8.35 -7.15 -5.87
C ALA A 259 -9.40 -6.05 -6.15
N ILE A 260 -10.53 -6.36 -6.81
CA ILE A 260 -11.63 -5.39 -7.00
C ILE A 260 -12.16 -4.92 -5.64
N TRP A 261 -12.45 -5.83 -4.71
CA TRP A 261 -12.90 -5.47 -3.37
C TRP A 261 -11.85 -4.67 -2.60
N CYS A 262 -10.57 -5.01 -2.74
CA CYS A 262 -9.47 -4.19 -2.20
C CYS A 262 -9.54 -2.76 -2.75
N GLY A 263 -9.77 -2.59 -4.05
CA GLY A 263 -9.96 -1.27 -4.67
C GLY A 263 -11.20 -0.54 -4.14
N VAL A 264 -12.32 -1.24 -3.91
CA VAL A 264 -13.51 -0.64 -3.28
C VAL A 264 -13.19 -0.13 -1.87
N PHE A 265 -12.45 -0.91 -1.06
CA PHE A 265 -12.00 -0.45 0.26
C PHE A 265 -11.06 0.75 0.16
N TYR A 266 -10.14 0.79 -0.81
CA TYR A 266 -9.32 1.98 -1.04
C TYR A 266 -10.16 3.21 -1.39
N ALA A 267 -11.23 3.06 -2.19
CA ALA A 267 -12.15 4.17 -2.48
C ALA A 267 -12.85 4.68 -1.20
N LEU A 268 -13.30 3.78 -0.34
CA LEU A 268 -13.88 4.14 0.96
C LEU A 268 -12.86 4.85 1.85
N VAL A 269 -11.61 4.33 1.91
CA VAL A 269 -10.50 5.00 2.61
C VAL A 269 -10.28 6.41 2.07
N GLY A 270 -10.31 6.59 0.77
CA GLY A 270 -10.17 7.90 0.14
C GLY A 270 -11.30 8.86 0.52
N LEU A 271 -12.55 8.40 0.44
CA LEU A 271 -13.73 9.23 0.75
C LEU A 271 -13.76 9.68 2.21
N PHE A 272 -13.39 8.80 3.14
CA PHE A 272 -13.39 9.06 4.59
C PHE A 272 -11.96 9.23 5.14
N GLY A 273 -11.04 9.79 4.36
CA GLY A 273 -9.63 9.84 4.69
C GLY A 273 -9.33 10.48 6.05
N ALA A 274 -9.99 11.59 6.39
CA ALA A 274 -9.83 12.25 7.68
C ALA A 274 -10.28 11.36 8.85
N SER A 275 -11.47 10.76 8.73
CA SER A 275 -12.03 9.83 9.72
C SER A 275 -11.16 8.59 9.91
N LEU A 276 -10.62 8.06 8.81
CA LEU A 276 -9.76 6.88 8.85
C LEU A 276 -8.38 7.18 9.44
N VAL A 277 -7.82 8.35 9.16
CA VAL A 277 -6.57 8.78 9.84
C VAL A 277 -6.81 8.87 11.34
N ALA A 278 -7.90 9.50 11.76
CA ALA A 278 -8.26 9.59 13.18
C ALA A 278 -8.46 8.18 13.78
N LEU A 279 -9.15 7.27 13.08
CA LEU A 279 -9.32 5.89 13.49
C LEU A 279 -7.98 5.15 13.62
N PHE A 280 -7.10 5.23 12.61
CA PHE A 280 -5.78 4.58 12.66
C PHE A 280 -4.87 5.15 13.75
N THR A 281 -4.99 6.45 14.06
CA THR A 281 -4.25 7.04 15.18
C THR A 281 -4.84 6.64 16.54
N ALA A 282 -6.12 6.31 16.60
CA ALA A 282 -6.79 5.79 17.79
C ALA A 282 -6.46 4.31 18.05
N LEU A 283 -6.07 3.55 17.02
CA LEU A 283 -5.69 2.14 17.15
C LEU A 283 -4.24 1.99 17.65
N PRO A 284 -3.97 1.08 18.60
CA PRO A 284 -2.60 0.79 19.03
C PRO A 284 -1.73 0.30 17.86
N SER A 285 -0.51 0.81 17.75
CA SER A 285 0.45 0.37 16.70
C SER A 285 0.70 -1.15 16.74
N ALA A 286 0.72 -1.73 17.94
CA ALA A 286 0.86 -3.17 18.14
C ALA A 286 -0.29 -3.96 17.48
N LEU A 287 -1.54 -3.46 17.52
CA LEU A 287 -2.67 -4.07 16.84
C LEU A 287 -2.49 -4.04 15.32
N LEU A 288 -2.11 -2.88 14.78
CA LEU A 288 -1.92 -2.69 13.34
C LEU A 288 -0.79 -3.56 12.79
N MET A 289 0.34 -3.62 13.50
CA MET A 289 1.49 -4.45 13.11
C MET A 289 1.16 -5.94 13.21
N SER A 290 0.47 -6.35 14.27
CA SER A 290 0.09 -7.75 14.47
C SER A 290 -0.90 -8.24 13.43
N ILE A 291 -1.93 -7.45 13.07
CA ILE A 291 -2.89 -7.87 12.05
C ILE A 291 -2.24 -7.99 10.67
N ALA A 292 -1.31 -7.07 10.34
CA ALA A 292 -0.54 -7.14 9.11
C ALA A 292 0.32 -8.41 9.05
N ALA A 293 1.04 -8.72 10.14
CA ALA A 293 1.86 -9.93 10.24
C ALA A 293 1.00 -11.20 10.16
N ILE A 294 -0.10 -11.28 10.93
CA ILE A 294 -1.02 -12.42 10.95
C ILE A 294 -1.65 -12.67 9.57
N ALA A 295 -2.05 -11.62 8.86
CA ALA A 295 -2.63 -11.74 7.53
C ALA A 295 -1.67 -12.41 6.52
N LEU A 296 -0.37 -12.25 6.70
CA LEU A 296 0.67 -12.80 5.83
C LEU A 296 1.12 -14.21 6.22
N LEU A 297 0.80 -14.71 7.42
CA LEU A 297 1.18 -16.07 7.85
C LEU A 297 0.61 -17.19 6.97
N GLY A 298 -0.44 -16.91 6.19
CA GLY A 298 -0.99 -17.85 5.22
C GLY A 298 -0.32 -17.81 3.84
N SER A 299 0.52 -16.81 3.60
CA SER A 299 1.18 -16.56 2.30
C SER A 299 2.69 -16.89 2.33
N ILE A 300 3.24 -17.13 3.51
CA ILE A 300 4.61 -17.63 3.74
C ILE A 300 4.60 -19.15 3.71
#